data_0d7e304e3f156045229094a5c0d860aa
#
_entry.id   0d7e304e3f156045229094a5c0d860aa
#
_cell.length_a   1.000
_cell.length_b   1.000
_cell.length_c   1.000
_cell.angle_alpha   90.00
_cell.angle_beta   90.00
_cell.angle_gamma   90.00
#
_symmetry.space_group_name_H-M   'P 1'
#
loop_
_entity.id
_entity.type
_entity.pdbx_description
1 polymer ?
#
loop_
_entity_poly.entity_id
_entity_poly.type
_entity_poly.pdbx_seq_one_letter_code
_entity_poly.pdbx_strand_id
1 'polypeptide(L)'
;MTIRLKKGFSAVFCSLAVAVACASSFTVQAADAAKAGPLKIGASFQEINNPYFVTMKDALQDATGSIGATLLVTDARHDVSKQISDIEDMLQKGIDILIINPTDSVGVQSAVKQAHDKGVVVVAVDAQANGPLDSFVGSKNYDAGVQACEYLAKSIGGKGDVGILDGIAVVPILERVRGCKDALAKHPDIKIVSIQNGKQERDQALTVTENMLQAQPNLKGLFSVNDNGSLGALA
;
A
#
# COMPACT_ATOMS: atom_id res chain seq x y z
N MET A 1 -89.53 30.40 -43.71
CA MET A 1 -89.08 31.56 -44.47
C MET A 1 -87.64 31.30 -44.88
N THR A 2 -87.50 30.60 -46.06
CA THR A 2 -86.90 31.12 -47.25
C THR A 2 -85.58 31.88 -47.01
N ILE A 3 -84.47 31.59 -47.59
CA ILE A 3 -83.96 31.28 -48.89
C ILE A 3 -82.40 31.18 -48.81
N ARG A 4 -81.83 30.28 -49.52
CA ARG A 4 -80.83 30.08 -50.56
C ARG A 4 -79.35 30.06 -50.21
N LEU A 5 -78.82 28.93 -50.52
CA LEU A 5 -77.73 28.55 -51.46
C LEU A 5 -76.89 29.68 -52.06
N LYS A 6 -75.60 29.51 -51.99
CA LYS A 6 -74.75 29.48 -53.19
C LYS A 6 -73.41 28.76 -52.95
N LYS A 7 -73.14 27.98 -53.93
CA LYS A 7 -71.93 27.17 -54.23
C LYS A 7 -70.73 28.07 -54.48
N GLY A 8 -69.58 27.61 -54.16
CA GLY A 8 -68.31 28.18 -54.62
C GLY A 8 -67.21 27.15 -54.48
N PHE A 9 -66.78 26.71 -55.58
CA PHE A 9 -65.83 25.69 -56.00
C PHE A 9 -64.38 26.00 -55.63
N SER A 10 -63.61 24.92 -55.47
CA SER A 10 -62.16 24.75 -55.76
C SER A 10 -61.09 25.35 -54.84
N ALA A 11 -60.31 24.53 -54.25
CA ALA A 11 -59.01 24.16 -54.85
C ALA A 11 -58.28 23.23 -53.81
N VAL A 12 -57.93 22.09 -54.33
CA VAL A 12 -57.04 21.13 -53.69
C VAL A 12 -55.65 21.74 -53.63
N PHE A 13 -55.11 21.95 -52.42
CA PHE A 13 -53.68 22.10 -52.24
C PHE A 13 -53.21 21.04 -51.26
N CYS A 14 -52.55 20.08 -51.87
CA CYS A 14 -51.80 19.02 -51.22
C CYS A 14 -50.57 19.70 -50.53
N SER A 15 -50.63 19.88 -49.20
CA SER A 15 -49.46 20.35 -48.45
C SER A 15 -48.84 19.10 -47.81
N LEU A 16 -47.76 18.66 -48.41
CA LEU A 16 -46.86 17.64 -47.92
C LEU A 16 -46.17 18.14 -46.63
N ALA A 17 -46.65 17.74 -45.49
CA ALA A 17 -45.98 17.98 -44.22
C ALA A 17 -44.74 17.03 -44.14
N VAL A 18 -43.58 17.59 -44.44
CA VAL A 18 -42.28 16.95 -44.17
C VAL A 18 -42.05 16.98 -42.65
N ALA A 19 -42.29 15.84 -42.01
CA ALA A 19 -41.88 15.59 -40.65
C ALA A 19 -40.34 15.43 -40.65
N VAL A 20 -39.63 16.51 -40.28
CA VAL A 20 -38.20 16.45 -39.95
C VAL A 20 -38.10 15.77 -38.60
N ALA A 21 -37.88 14.47 -38.60
CA ALA A 21 -37.45 13.74 -37.41
C ALA A 21 -36.03 14.19 -37.10
N CYS A 22 -35.88 15.08 -36.11
CA CYS A 22 -34.59 15.34 -35.47
C CYS A 22 -34.17 14.07 -34.70
N ALA A 23 -33.46 13.19 -35.39
CA ALA A 23 -32.70 12.14 -34.75
C ALA A 23 -31.58 12.80 -33.99
N SER A 24 -31.83 13.12 -32.72
CA SER A 24 -30.80 13.50 -31.77
C SER A 24 -29.93 12.27 -31.53
N SER A 25 -28.87 12.14 -32.32
CA SER A 25 -27.81 11.18 -32.06
C SER A 25 -27.17 11.57 -30.72
N PHE A 26 -27.62 10.95 -29.66
CA PHE A 26 -26.84 10.92 -28.41
C PHE A 26 -25.57 10.12 -28.74
N THR A 27 -24.52 10.82 -29.15
CA THR A 27 -23.18 10.30 -29.05
C THR A 27 -22.90 10.17 -27.55
N VAL A 28 -23.06 8.93 -27.05
CA VAL A 28 -22.42 8.52 -25.80
C VAL A 28 -20.92 8.69 -26.07
N GLN A 29 -20.40 9.84 -25.66
CA GLN A 29 -18.99 10.11 -25.68
C GLN A 29 -18.43 9.21 -24.56
N ALA A 30 -17.93 8.03 -24.95
CA ALA A 30 -17.10 7.22 -24.07
C ALA A 30 -15.92 8.10 -23.66
N ALA A 31 -15.99 8.65 -22.45
CA ALA A 31 -14.89 9.37 -21.83
C ALA A 31 -13.91 8.33 -21.31
N ASP A 32 -13.27 7.61 -22.23
CA ASP A 32 -12.01 6.92 -22.04
C ASP A 32 -11.10 7.34 -23.19
N ALA A 33 -10.64 8.61 -23.13
CA ALA A 33 -9.43 8.96 -23.86
C ALA A 33 -8.30 8.21 -23.15
N ALA A 34 -7.99 6.99 -23.64
CA ALA A 34 -6.76 6.31 -23.29
C ALA A 34 -5.62 7.34 -23.42
N LYS A 35 -4.93 7.65 -22.33
CA LYS A 35 -3.75 8.51 -22.35
C LYS A 35 -2.83 8.01 -23.47
N ALA A 36 -2.59 8.83 -24.48
CA ALA A 36 -1.70 8.49 -25.60
C ALA A 36 -0.25 8.50 -25.07
N GLY A 37 0.24 7.34 -24.64
CA GLY A 37 1.61 7.17 -24.16
C GLY A 37 1.78 5.91 -23.32
N PRO A 38 3.02 5.49 -23.07
CA PRO A 38 3.28 4.36 -22.19
C PRO A 38 2.79 4.65 -20.77
N LEU A 39 2.24 3.62 -20.11
CA LEU A 39 1.81 3.67 -18.72
C LEU A 39 2.99 4.11 -17.83
N LYS A 40 2.76 5.06 -16.93
CA LYS A 40 3.78 5.53 -15.98
C LYS A 40 3.45 5.04 -14.58
N ILE A 41 4.35 4.28 -14.00
CA ILE A 41 4.21 3.70 -12.66
C ILE A 41 5.23 4.34 -11.73
N GLY A 42 4.76 4.89 -10.62
CA GLY A 42 5.60 5.31 -9.51
C GLY A 42 5.70 4.20 -8.47
N ALA A 43 6.90 3.87 -8.01
CA ALA A 43 7.12 2.95 -6.91
C ALA A 43 7.92 3.64 -5.80
N SER A 44 7.29 3.85 -4.66
CA SER A 44 7.89 4.50 -3.49
C SER A 44 8.11 3.47 -2.39
N PHE A 45 9.39 3.23 -2.06
CA PHE A 45 9.80 2.28 -1.03
C PHE A 45 10.22 2.98 0.25
N GLN A 46 9.96 2.33 1.40
CA GLN A 46 10.47 2.80 2.71
C GLN A 46 12.00 2.85 2.74
N GLU A 47 12.66 1.86 2.11
CA GLU A 47 14.11 1.74 1.96
C GLU A 47 14.44 0.81 0.77
N ILE A 48 15.67 0.92 0.22
CA ILE A 48 16.18 0.02 -0.85
C ILE A 48 17.53 -0.61 -0.45
N ASN A 49 17.95 -0.51 0.80
CA ASN A 49 19.15 -1.16 1.31
C ASN A 49 18.92 -2.60 1.81
N ASN A 50 17.65 -2.99 2.02
CA ASN A 50 17.26 -4.33 2.43
C ASN A 50 17.10 -5.24 1.20
N PRO A 51 17.73 -6.45 1.16
CA PRO A 51 17.64 -7.38 0.03
C PRO A 51 16.20 -7.73 -0.39
N TYR A 52 15.26 -7.76 0.56
CA TYR A 52 13.84 -8.00 0.27
C TYR A 52 13.25 -6.93 -0.65
N PHE A 53 13.49 -5.64 -0.34
CA PHE A 53 12.99 -4.53 -1.17
C PHE A 53 13.77 -4.37 -2.47
N VAL A 54 15.06 -4.73 -2.50
CA VAL A 54 15.83 -4.82 -3.75
C VAL A 54 15.17 -5.83 -4.69
N THR A 55 14.88 -7.03 -4.20
CA THR A 55 14.20 -8.07 -5.00
C THR A 55 12.82 -7.62 -5.48
N MET A 56 12.05 -6.94 -4.63
CA MET A 56 10.74 -6.40 -5.00
C MET A 56 10.87 -5.32 -6.09
N LYS A 57 11.83 -4.41 -5.95
CA LYS A 57 12.13 -3.38 -6.96
C LYS A 57 12.50 -4.02 -8.31
N ASP A 58 13.39 -5.01 -8.30
CA ASP A 58 13.84 -5.68 -9.51
C ASP A 58 12.68 -6.43 -10.20
N ALA A 59 11.83 -7.12 -9.45
CA ALA A 59 10.62 -7.75 -9.97
C ALA A 59 9.63 -6.75 -10.58
N LEU A 60 9.46 -5.56 -9.97
CA LEU A 60 8.66 -4.49 -10.54
C LEU A 60 9.27 -3.95 -11.83
N GLN A 61 10.59 -3.83 -11.89
CA GLN A 61 11.30 -3.36 -13.07
C GLN A 61 11.12 -4.32 -14.25
N ASP A 62 11.23 -5.62 -14.00
CA ASP A 62 11.00 -6.65 -15.02
C ASP A 62 9.53 -6.66 -15.48
N ALA A 63 8.58 -6.61 -14.53
CA ALA A 63 7.15 -6.61 -14.84
C ALA A 63 6.75 -5.38 -15.68
N THR A 64 7.20 -4.19 -15.30
CA THR A 64 6.89 -2.94 -16.01
C THR A 64 7.55 -2.92 -17.39
N GLY A 65 8.78 -3.41 -17.51
CA GLY A 65 9.49 -3.56 -18.79
C GLY A 65 8.74 -4.49 -19.75
N SER A 66 8.18 -5.60 -19.25
CA SER A 66 7.46 -6.58 -20.07
C SER A 66 6.19 -6.03 -20.73
N ILE A 67 5.58 -5.00 -20.16
CA ILE A 67 4.38 -4.32 -20.67
C ILE A 67 4.67 -2.98 -21.34
N GLY A 68 5.95 -2.61 -21.50
CA GLY A 68 6.36 -1.33 -22.07
C GLY A 68 5.99 -0.10 -21.22
N ALA A 69 5.79 -0.26 -19.91
CA ALA A 69 5.53 0.83 -18.98
C ALA A 69 6.82 1.51 -18.52
N THR A 70 6.72 2.77 -18.10
CA THR A 70 7.84 3.48 -17.48
C THR A 70 7.73 3.37 -15.96
N LEU A 71 8.81 2.97 -15.28
CA LEU A 71 8.89 2.88 -13.83
C LEU A 71 9.73 4.02 -13.25
N LEU A 72 9.18 4.75 -12.30
CA LEU A 72 9.87 5.74 -11.46
C LEU A 72 10.01 5.14 -10.06
N VAL A 73 11.24 5.00 -9.55
CA VAL A 73 11.49 4.42 -8.21
C VAL A 73 12.08 5.48 -7.29
N THR A 74 11.60 5.53 -6.05
CA THR A 74 12.17 6.35 -4.98
C THR A 74 12.42 5.53 -3.72
N ASP A 75 13.43 5.96 -2.96
CA ASP A 75 13.86 5.42 -1.67
C ASP A 75 13.64 6.47 -0.59
N ALA A 76 12.70 6.22 0.31
CA ALA A 76 12.38 7.16 1.39
C ALA A 76 13.42 7.19 2.51
N ARG A 77 14.28 6.17 2.62
CA ARG A 77 15.31 6.05 3.66
C ARG A 77 14.74 6.20 5.08
N HIS A 78 13.58 5.58 5.31
CA HIS A 78 12.80 5.68 6.55
C HIS A 78 12.36 7.10 6.96
N ASP A 79 12.38 8.07 6.04
CA ASP A 79 11.90 9.43 6.25
C ASP A 79 10.52 9.62 5.60
N VAL A 80 9.49 9.81 6.44
CA VAL A 80 8.10 10.01 6.01
C VAL A 80 7.95 11.28 5.18
N SER A 81 8.62 12.38 5.58
CA SER A 81 8.53 13.65 4.88
C SER A 81 9.13 13.55 3.49
N LYS A 82 10.26 12.84 3.39
CA LYS A 82 10.88 12.53 2.10
C LYS A 82 9.96 11.68 1.24
N GLN A 83 9.32 10.63 1.81
CA GLN A 83 8.40 9.79 1.06
C GLN A 83 7.23 10.57 0.49
N ILE A 84 6.63 11.47 1.27
CA ILE A 84 5.55 12.35 0.82
C ILE A 84 6.02 13.23 -0.34
N SER A 85 7.17 13.90 -0.20
CA SER A 85 7.73 14.75 -1.24
C SER A 85 8.05 13.98 -2.53
N ASP A 86 8.65 12.79 -2.41
CA ASP A 86 8.94 11.92 -3.55
C ASP A 86 7.66 11.52 -4.31
N ILE A 87 6.57 11.23 -3.59
CA ILE A 87 5.26 10.90 -4.19
C ILE A 87 4.68 12.14 -4.88
N GLU A 88 4.75 13.32 -4.28
CA GLU A 88 4.29 14.57 -4.89
C GLU A 88 5.04 14.85 -6.20
N ASP A 89 6.34 14.63 -6.25
CA ASP A 89 7.14 14.74 -7.47
C ASP A 89 6.72 13.72 -8.54
N MET A 90 6.43 12.48 -8.15
CA MET A 90 5.90 11.47 -9.08
C MET A 90 4.53 11.89 -9.65
N LEU A 91 3.65 12.44 -8.80
CA LEU A 91 2.34 12.94 -9.23
C LEU A 91 2.47 14.13 -10.21
N GLN A 92 3.46 15.00 -10.01
CA GLN A 92 3.75 16.09 -10.96
C GLN A 92 4.27 15.56 -12.30
N LYS A 93 5.02 14.45 -12.30
CA LYS A 93 5.48 13.77 -13.52
C LYS A 93 4.37 12.98 -14.23
N GLY A 94 3.17 12.96 -13.66
CA GLY A 94 1.97 12.38 -14.24
C GLY A 94 1.98 10.86 -14.27
N ILE A 95 2.31 10.23 -13.14
CA ILE A 95 2.14 8.78 -12.99
C ILE A 95 0.66 8.39 -13.08
N ASP A 96 0.40 7.19 -13.55
CA ASP A 96 -0.94 6.61 -13.67
C ASP A 96 -1.23 5.65 -12.50
N ILE A 97 -0.18 5.01 -11.96
CA ILE A 97 -0.24 4.08 -10.84
C ILE A 97 0.82 4.47 -9.81
N LEU A 98 0.45 4.49 -8.55
CA LEU A 98 1.36 4.57 -7.40
C LEU A 98 1.41 3.21 -6.70
N ILE A 99 2.59 2.59 -6.67
CA ILE A 99 2.89 1.45 -5.81
C ILE A 99 3.64 1.99 -4.60
N ILE A 100 3.07 1.82 -3.41
CA ILE A 100 3.63 2.36 -2.17
C ILE A 100 3.95 1.25 -1.17
N ASN A 101 5.20 1.22 -0.69
CA ASN A 101 5.61 0.53 0.52
C ASN A 101 5.91 1.62 1.58
N PRO A 102 5.01 1.86 2.55
CA PRO A 102 5.10 3.04 3.41
C PRO A 102 6.19 2.92 4.47
N THR A 103 6.86 4.02 4.76
CA THR A 103 7.77 4.20 5.90
C THR A 103 7.01 4.29 7.24
N ASP A 104 5.83 4.89 7.21
CA ASP A 104 4.85 4.95 8.30
C ASP A 104 3.45 4.82 7.70
N SER A 105 2.70 3.83 8.16
CA SER A 105 1.38 3.51 7.59
C SER A 105 0.37 4.65 7.74
N VAL A 106 0.47 5.45 8.79
CA VAL A 106 -0.41 6.61 9.05
C VAL A 106 0.16 7.88 8.42
N GLY A 107 1.47 8.08 8.55
CA GLY A 107 2.16 9.30 8.12
C GLY A 107 2.02 9.60 6.62
N VAL A 108 1.93 8.55 5.78
CA VAL A 108 1.79 8.73 4.32
C VAL A 108 0.35 9.01 3.85
N GLN A 109 -0.64 9.05 4.75
CA GLN A 109 -2.06 9.16 4.40
C GLN A 109 -2.37 10.36 3.49
N SER A 110 -1.72 11.50 3.72
CA SER A 110 -1.93 12.70 2.90
C SER A 110 -1.51 12.49 1.44
N ALA A 111 -0.37 11.85 1.21
CA ALA A 111 0.14 11.56 -0.12
C ALA A 111 -0.71 10.51 -0.85
N VAL A 112 -1.16 9.47 -0.14
CA VAL A 112 -2.10 8.46 -0.67
C VAL A 112 -3.41 9.11 -1.11
N LYS A 113 -3.99 9.97 -0.24
CA LYS A 113 -5.20 10.71 -0.59
C LYS A 113 -5.00 11.61 -1.79
N GLN A 114 -3.88 12.34 -1.85
CA GLN A 114 -3.57 13.24 -2.96
C GLN A 114 -3.44 12.46 -4.30
N ALA A 115 -2.81 11.28 -4.28
CA ALA A 115 -2.71 10.43 -5.45
C ALA A 115 -4.09 9.98 -5.94
N HIS A 116 -4.92 9.46 -5.03
CA HIS A 116 -6.29 9.03 -5.33
C HIS A 116 -7.16 10.17 -5.86
N ASP A 117 -7.11 11.37 -5.24
CA ASP A 117 -7.90 12.54 -5.66
C ASP A 117 -7.50 13.01 -7.08
N LYS A 118 -6.29 12.69 -7.54
CA LYS A 118 -5.82 12.94 -8.91
C LYS A 118 -6.17 11.82 -9.90
N GLY A 119 -6.90 10.80 -9.46
CA GLY A 119 -7.28 9.65 -10.29
C GLY A 119 -6.12 8.67 -10.55
N VAL A 120 -5.06 8.72 -9.75
CA VAL A 120 -3.96 7.74 -9.80
C VAL A 120 -4.39 6.50 -9.04
N VAL A 121 -4.23 5.31 -9.65
CA VAL A 121 -4.48 4.02 -8.99
C VAL A 121 -3.43 3.81 -7.90
N VAL A 122 -3.86 3.54 -6.67
CA VAL A 122 -2.96 3.38 -5.51
C VAL A 122 -2.95 1.95 -5.02
N VAL A 123 -1.79 1.31 -5.10
CA VAL A 123 -1.56 -0.07 -4.62
C VAL A 123 -0.53 -0.04 -3.50
N ALA A 124 -0.92 -0.46 -2.30
CA ALA A 124 0.04 -0.68 -1.24
C ALA A 124 0.63 -2.08 -1.32
N VAL A 125 1.95 -2.19 -1.09
CA VAL A 125 2.68 -3.47 -1.13
C VAL A 125 3.43 -3.71 0.17
N ASP A 126 3.48 -4.96 0.62
CA ASP A 126 4.10 -5.43 1.87
C ASP A 126 3.46 -4.81 3.12
N ALA A 127 3.42 -3.50 3.23
CA ALA A 127 2.78 -2.77 4.33
C ALA A 127 1.57 -1.96 3.84
N GLN A 128 0.48 -1.95 4.63
CA GLN A 128 -0.68 -1.12 4.36
C GLN A 128 -0.36 0.35 4.62
N ALA A 129 -0.83 1.22 3.73
CA ALA A 129 -0.89 2.66 3.94
C ALA A 129 -2.31 3.08 4.31
N ASN A 130 -2.47 4.04 5.21
CA ASN A 130 -3.77 4.65 5.47
C ASN A 130 -4.19 5.54 4.30
N GLY A 131 -5.49 5.56 4.04
CA GLY A 131 -6.08 6.33 2.95
C GLY A 131 -6.82 5.45 1.94
N PRO A 132 -7.32 6.03 0.85
CA PRO A 132 -8.01 5.27 -0.19
C PRO A 132 -7.00 4.47 -1.02
N LEU A 133 -7.09 3.14 -0.91
CA LEU A 133 -6.29 2.19 -1.69
C LEU A 133 -7.21 1.44 -2.66
N ASP A 134 -6.75 1.24 -3.90
CA ASP A 134 -7.43 0.39 -4.87
C ASP A 134 -7.10 -1.10 -4.62
N SER A 135 -5.90 -1.39 -4.10
CA SER A 135 -5.49 -2.74 -3.75
C SER A 135 -4.38 -2.77 -2.69
N PHE A 136 -4.25 -3.93 -2.05
CA PHE A 136 -3.14 -4.23 -1.15
C PHE A 136 -2.61 -5.65 -1.41
N VAL A 137 -1.29 -5.78 -1.47
CA VAL A 137 -0.59 -7.06 -1.60
C VAL A 137 0.41 -7.20 -0.46
N GLY A 138 0.19 -8.14 0.43
CA GLY A 138 1.04 -8.35 1.61
C GLY A 138 0.81 -9.68 2.31
N SER A 139 1.57 -9.93 3.38
CA SER A 139 1.55 -11.16 4.15
C SER A 139 0.59 -11.09 5.34
N LYS A 140 0.22 -12.26 5.91
CA LYS A 140 -0.53 -12.38 7.17
C LYS A 140 0.41 -12.18 8.36
N ASN A 141 0.73 -10.93 8.64
CA ASN A 141 1.78 -10.58 9.60
C ASN A 141 1.44 -10.94 11.06
N TYR A 142 0.17 -10.88 11.45
CA TYR A 142 -0.26 -11.37 12.76
C TYR A 142 0.04 -12.86 12.94
N ASP A 143 -0.33 -13.68 11.96
CA ASP A 143 -0.10 -15.14 12.00
C ASP A 143 1.41 -15.46 12.02
N ALA A 144 2.22 -14.68 11.31
CA ALA A 144 3.67 -14.82 11.33
C ALA A 144 4.25 -14.55 12.74
N GLY A 145 3.77 -13.50 13.41
CA GLY A 145 4.13 -13.20 14.80
C GLY A 145 3.73 -14.32 15.76
N VAL A 146 2.51 -14.85 15.63
CA VAL A 146 2.03 -15.99 16.42
C VAL A 146 2.93 -17.19 16.23
N GLN A 147 3.17 -17.63 14.98
CA GLN A 147 3.97 -18.81 14.68
C GLN A 147 5.41 -18.70 15.19
N ALA A 148 6.04 -17.53 14.98
CA ALA A 148 7.41 -17.31 15.44
C ALA A 148 7.52 -17.38 16.97
N CYS A 149 6.58 -16.79 17.69
CA CYS A 149 6.64 -16.76 19.14
C CYS A 149 6.12 -18.04 19.81
N GLU A 150 5.24 -18.81 19.16
CA GLU A 150 4.96 -20.18 19.59
C GLU A 150 6.18 -21.11 19.41
N TYR A 151 6.93 -20.94 18.30
CA TYR A 151 8.19 -21.64 18.12
C TYR A 151 9.23 -21.23 19.17
N LEU A 152 9.36 -19.92 19.45
CA LEU A 152 10.25 -19.40 20.49
C LEU A 152 9.88 -20.00 21.86
N ALA A 153 8.62 -19.97 22.26
CA ALA A 153 8.13 -20.53 23.51
C ALA A 153 8.49 -22.03 23.65
N LYS A 154 8.26 -22.81 22.58
CA LYS A 154 8.65 -24.21 22.53
C LYS A 154 10.17 -24.40 22.67
N SER A 155 10.96 -23.59 22.00
CA SER A 155 12.43 -23.68 21.97
C SER A 155 13.06 -23.42 23.34
N ILE A 156 12.47 -22.53 24.15
CA ILE A 156 12.94 -22.23 25.52
C ILE A 156 12.27 -23.09 26.59
N GLY A 157 11.49 -24.12 26.19
CA GLY A 157 10.83 -25.03 27.11
C GLY A 157 9.63 -24.45 27.88
N GLY A 158 8.96 -23.45 27.31
CA GLY A 158 7.73 -22.83 27.81
C GLY A 158 7.93 -21.91 29.02
N LYS A 159 9.15 -21.54 29.38
CA LYS A 159 9.44 -20.69 30.56
C LYS A 159 10.71 -19.86 30.41
N GLY A 160 10.71 -18.67 31.01
CA GLY A 160 11.86 -17.79 31.08
C GLY A 160 11.60 -16.38 30.54
N ASP A 161 12.62 -15.55 30.58
CA ASP A 161 12.55 -14.16 30.15
C ASP A 161 12.80 -14.05 28.65
N VAL A 162 11.97 -13.25 27.96
CA VAL A 162 12.01 -13.04 26.51
C VAL A 162 12.08 -11.55 26.21
N GLY A 163 12.91 -11.19 25.21
CA GLY A 163 12.94 -9.86 24.62
C GLY A 163 12.18 -9.81 23.30
N ILE A 164 11.76 -8.61 22.92
CA ILE A 164 11.25 -8.30 21.58
C ILE A 164 12.09 -7.17 20.98
N LEU A 165 12.67 -7.45 19.82
CA LEU A 165 13.35 -6.46 18.99
C LEU A 165 12.34 -5.97 17.96
N ASP A 166 11.76 -4.81 18.25
CA ASP A 166 10.72 -4.15 17.46
C ASP A 166 11.31 -3.33 16.30
N GLY A 167 10.46 -2.74 15.46
CA GLY A 167 10.84 -1.99 14.27
C GLY A 167 10.07 -0.68 14.09
N ILE A 168 10.00 -0.21 12.86
CA ILE A 168 9.29 1.03 12.50
C ILE A 168 7.76 0.86 12.59
N ALA A 169 7.04 1.99 12.66
CA ALA A 169 5.59 2.03 12.89
C ALA A 169 4.77 1.73 11.62
N VAL A 170 4.96 0.55 11.04
CA VAL A 170 4.16 0.05 9.92
C VAL A 170 3.30 -1.14 10.35
N VAL A 171 2.14 -1.28 9.71
CA VAL A 171 1.16 -2.33 10.06
C VAL A 171 1.77 -3.73 10.17
N PRO A 172 2.64 -4.21 9.23
CA PRO A 172 3.25 -5.52 9.34
C PRO A 172 4.01 -5.74 10.66
N ILE A 173 4.77 -4.74 11.09
CA ILE A 173 5.59 -4.82 12.32
C ILE A 173 4.70 -4.84 13.55
N LEU A 174 3.72 -3.93 13.61
CA LEU A 174 2.76 -3.87 14.71
C LEU A 174 1.98 -5.19 14.85
N GLU A 175 1.56 -5.78 13.73
CA GLU A 175 0.84 -7.05 13.71
C GLU A 175 1.73 -8.25 14.13
N ARG A 176 2.99 -8.29 13.69
CA ARG A 176 3.95 -9.32 14.15
C ARG A 176 4.18 -9.25 15.65
N VAL A 177 4.39 -8.03 16.18
CA VAL A 177 4.56 -7.83 17.64
C VAL A 177 3.29 -8.21 18.40
N ARG A 178 2.10 -7.85 17.89
CA ARG A 178 0.82 -8.20 18.49
C ARG A 178 0.64 -9.72 18.52
N GLY A 179 0.83 -10.40 17.39
CA GLY A 179 0.72 -11.86 17.30
C GLY A 179 1.71 -12.57 18.21
N CYS A 180 2.94 -12.07 18.33
CA CYS A 180 3.95 -12.59 19.25
C CYS A 180 3.50 -12.46 20.72
N LYS A 181 3.02 -11.29 21.13
CA LYS A 181 2.51 -11.06 22.49
C LYS A 181 1.35 -11.99 22.83
N ASP A 182 0.39 -12.14 21.90
CA ASP A 182 -0.79 -13.00 22.08
C ASP A 182 -0.39 -14.49 22.17
N ALA A 183 0.64 -14.91 21.42
CA ALA A 183 1.18 -16.27 21.52
C ALA A 183 1.86 -16.51 22.88
N LEU A 184 2.76 -15.60 23.28
CA LEU A 184 3.49 -15.73 24.55
C LEU A 184 2.58 -15.63 25.78
N ALA A 185 1.47 -14.90 25.71
CA ALA A 185 0.49 -14.80 26.79
C ALA A 185 -0.18 -16.15 27.14
N LYS A 186 -0.13 -17.14 26.25
CA LYS A 186 -0.60 -18.51 26.52
C LYS A 186 0.37 -19.31 27.40
N HIS A 187 1.57 -18.80 27.63
CA HIS A 187 2.64 -19.43 28.42
C HIS A 187 2.92 -18.59 29.68
N PRO A 188 2.23 -18.87 30.81
CA PRO A 188 2.29 -18.02 32.01
C PRO A 188 3.68 -17.92 32.66
N ASP A 189 4.55 -18.88 32.39
CA ASP A 189 5.93 -18.91 32.89
C ASP A 189 6.92 -18.17 31.95
N ILE A 190 6.45 -17.61 30.84
CA ILE A 190 7.26 -16.75 29.96
C ILE A 190 6.93 -15.29 30.27
N LYS A 191 7.98 -14.46 30.47
CA LYS A 191 7.85 -13.04 30.72
C LYS A 191 8.51 -12.21 29.62
N ILE A 192 7.78 -11.31 29.02
CA ILE A 192 8.38 -10.29 28.13
C ILE A 192 8.98 -9.20 29.04
N VAL A 193 10.32 -9.19 29.16
CA VAL A 193 11.05 -8.30 30.08
C VAL A 193 11.63 -7.07 29.40
N SER A 194 11.72 -7.08 28.07
CA SER A 194 12.23 -5.94 27.30
C SER A 194 11.61 -5.88 25.91
N ILE A 195 11.26 -4.68 25.46
CA ILE A 195 10.87 -4.39 24.07
C ILE A 195 11.67 -3.17 23.63
N GLN A 196 12.51 -3.33 22.62
CA GLN A 196 13.39 -2.28 22.13
C GLN A 196 13.31 -2.18 20.61
N ASN A 197 13.45 -0.96 20.07
CA ASN A 197 13.33 -0.72 18.64
C ASN A 197 14.70 -0.75 17.95
N GLY A 198 14.93 -1.77 17.13
CA GLY A 198 16.12 -1.95 16.29
C GLY A 198 16.01 -1.29 14.91
N LYS A 199 14.95 -0.53 14.63
CA LYS A 199 14.66 0.17 13.37
C LYS A 199 14.72 -0.69 12.12
N GLN A 200 14.71 -2.01 12.27
CA GLN A 200 14.89 -2.99 11.19
C GLN A 200 16.27 -2.93 10.51
N GLU A 201 17.26 -2.32 11.16
CA GLU A 201 18.64 -2.15 10.69
C GLU A 201 19.60 -3.02 11.50
N ARG A 202 20.62 -3.61 10.84
CA ARG A 202 21.56 -4.55 11.48
C ARG A 202 22.37 -3.92 12.59
N ASP A 203 22.99 -2.77 12.32
CA ASP A 203 23.88 -2.11 13.28
C ASP A 203 23.11 -1.61 14.50
N GLN A 204 21.90 -1.07 14.27
CA GLN A 204 21.04 -0.63 15.37
C GLN A 204 20.53 -1.85 16.18
N ALA A 205 20.19 -2.94 15.52
CA ALA A 205 19.75 -4.18 16.16
C ALA A 205 20.86 -4.79 17.02
N LEU A 206 22.10 -4.83 16.54
CA LEU A 206 23.27 -5.26 17.29
C LEU A 206 23.39 -4.44 18.59
N THR A 207 23.51 -3.10 18.48
CA THR A 207 23.65 -2.21 19.63
C THR A 207 22.51 -2.38 20.65
N VAL A 208 21.29 -2.45 20.16
CA VAL A 208 20.09 -2.60 21.03
C VAL A 208 20.10 -3.96 21.72
N THR A 209 20.49 -5.02 21.01
CA THR A 209 20.53 -6.38 21.57
C THR A 209 21.63 -6.49 22.65
N GLU A 210 22.82 -5.91 22.44
CA GLU A 210 23.87 -5.86 23.47
C GLU A 210 23.34 -5.18 24.75
N ASN A 211 22.67 -4.02 24.59
CA ASN A 211 22.08 -3.30 25.72
C ASN A 211 20.98 -4.14 26.42
N MET A 212 20.16 -4.87 25.66
CA MET A 212 19.14 -5.77 26.24
C MET A 212 19.79 -6.90 27.05
N LEU A 213 20.84 -7.52 26.53
CA LEU A 213 21.56 -8.61 27.22
C LEU A 213 22.27 -8.12 28.47
N GLN A 214 22.83 -6.92 28.45
CA GLN A 214 23.42 -6.30 29.65
C GLN A 214 22.37 -6.01 30.73
N ALA A 215 21.20 -5.48 30.32
CA ALA A 215 20.12 -5.14 31.26
C ALA A 215 19.35 -6.37 31.75
N GLN A 216 19.31 -7.44 30.95
CA GLN A 216 18.55 -8.67 31.20
C GLN A 216 19.45 -9.91 31.03
N PRO A 217 20.39 -10.18 31.95
CA PRO A 217 21.38 -11.25 31.79
C PRO A 217 20.78 -12.66 31.81
N ASN A 218 19.52 -12.80 32.22
CA ASN A 218 18.79 -14.08 32.25
C ASN A 218 17.91 -14.29 31.02
N LEU A 219 18.01 -13.43 29.99
CA LEU A 219 17.23 -13.55 28.76
C LEU A 219 17.42 -14.94 28.14
N LYS A 220 16.32 -15.63 27.84
CA LYS A 220 16.30 -16.99 27.28
C LYS A 220 16.00 -17.01 25.78
N GLY A 221 15.38 -15.95 25.31
CA GLY A 221 15.01 -15.83 23.90
C GLY A 221 14.74 -14.40 23.47
N LEU A 222 14.90 -14.15 22.18
CA LEU A 222 14.62 -12.89 21.55
C LEU A 222 13.76 -13.13 20.30
N PHE A 223 12.63 -12.44 20.22
CA PHE A 223 11.88 -12.32 18.99
C PHE A 223 12.29 -11.04 18.25
N SER A 224 12.66 -11.16 16.99
CA SER A 224 12.93 -10.02 16.12
C SER A 224 11.88 -9.96 15.01
N VAL A 225 11.38 -8.75 14.74
CA VAL A 225 10.29 -8.53 13.78
C VAL A 225 10.69 -8.74 12.32
N ASN A 226 12.00 -8.77 12.01
CA ASN A 226 12.51 -8.97 10.64
C ASN A 226 13.91 -9.59 10.63
N ASP A 227 14.36 -9.99 9.42
CA ASP A 227 15.64 -10.69 9.21
C ASP A 227 16.85 -9.80 9.51
N ASN A 228 16.84 -8.51 9.11
CA ASN A 228 17.93 -7.59 9.41
C ASN A 228 18.11 -7.41 10.91
N GLY A 229 17.01 -7.27 11.66
CA GLY A 229 17.04 -7.24 13.12
C GLY A 229 17.61 -8.53 13.71
N SER A 230 17.15 -9.70 13.22
CA SER A 230 17.66 -11.00 13.65
C SER A 230 19.16 -11.17 13.37
N LEU A 231 19.63 -10.79 12.19
CA LEU A 231 21.03 -10.88 11.82
C LEU A 231 21.92 -9.92 12.63
N GLY A 232 21.43 -8.73 12.97
CA GLY A 232 22.10 -7.83 13.88
C GLY A 232 22.17 -8.36 15.31
N ALA A 233 21.10 -8.99 15.78
CA ALA A 233 21.05 -9.59 17.13
C ALA A 233 21.94 -10.84 17.26
N LEU A 234 22.29 -11.50 16.17
CA LEU A 234 23.15 -12.70 16.15
C LEU A 234 24.65 -12.34 16.09
N ALA A 235 25.01 -11.14 15.67
CA ALA A 235 26.39 -10.70 15.55
C ALA A 235 27.00 -10.33 16.92
#